data_91f9d7171095c942704d3b6be0257ab4
#
_entry.id   91f9d7171095c942704d3b6be0257ab4
#
_cell.length_a   1.000
_cell.length_b   1.000
_cell.length_c   1.000
_cell.angle_alpha   90.00
_cell.angle_beta   90.00
_cell.angle_gamma   90.00
#
_symmetry.space_group_name_H-M   'P 1'
#
loop_
_entity.id
_entity.type
_entity.pdbx_description
1 polymer ?
#
loop_
_entity_poly.entity_id
_entity_poly.type
_entity_poly.pdbx_seq_one_letter_code
_entity_poly.pdbx_strand_id
1 'polypeptide(L)'
;IIQFIKPAPNQSVGPQANYISNKHEVPANVKTILDKACMDCHSNNTRYPWYAAIQPLAWWLADHVKDGKKHLNFDEYTQRSLRYQYHKMEETVEMVKEEEMPLPSYTWTHTDARLSNEERVAITGWAQSVMKNMEAQYPMDSLVKKSK
;
A
#
# COMPACT_ATOMS: atom_id res chain seq x y z
N ILE A 1 -10.68 -29.12 -13.27
CA ILE A 1 -9.52 -28.72 -14.13
C ILE A 1 -9.04 -27.32 -13.72
N ILE A 2 -9.90 -26.30 -13.54
CA ILE A 2 -9.47 -24.92 -13.19
C ILE A 2 -8.72 -24.81 -11.86
N GLN A 3 -8.94 -25.75 -10.91
CA GLN A 3 -8.29 -25.74 -9.60
C GLN A 3 -6.76 -25.97 -9.67
N PHE A 4 -6.26 -26.50 -10.79
CA PHE A 4 -4.84 -26.76 -11.01
C PHE A 4 -4.09 -25.55 -11.60
N ILE A 5 -4.82 -24.54 -12.09
CA ILE A 5 -4.25 -23.32 -12.66
C ILE A 5 -4.17 -22.27 -11.54
N LYS A 6 -3.03 -22.24 -10.85
CA LYS A 6 -2.81 -21.32 -9.74
C LYS A 6 -1.92 -20.15 -10.16
N PRO A 7 -2.23 -18.91 -9.75
CA PRO A 7 -1.33 -17.78 -9.95
C PRO A 7 -0.04 -17.97 -9.13
N ALA A 8 1.05 -17.40 -9.60
CA ALA A 8 2.28 -17.36 -8.84
C ALA A 8 2.09 -16.53 -7.54
N PRO A 9 2.58 -17.00 -6.40
CA PRO A 9 2.45 -16.27 -5.15
C PRO A 9 3.30 -14.98 -5.17
N ASN A 10 2.76 -13.92 -4.59
CA ASN A 10 3.49 -12.68 -4.37
C ASN A 10 4.32 -12.83 -3.09
N GLN A 11 5.53 -13.32 -3.22
CA GLN A 11 6.49 -13.52 -2.14
C GLN A 11 7.89 -13.18 -2.60
N SER A 12 8.65 -12.51 -1.76
CA SER A 12 10.05 -12.17 -1.95
C SER A 12 10.90 -12.70 -0.80
N VAL A 13 12.19 -12.91 -1.05
CA VAL A 13 13.15 -13.39 -0.05
C VAL A 13 14.10 -12.25 0.33
N GLY A 14 14.36 -12.12 1.62
CA GLY A 14 15.32 -11.15 2.15
C GLY A 14 14.78 -9.75 2.40
N PRO A 15 15.64 -8.82 2.83
CA PRO A 15 15.26 -7.47 3.16
C PRO A 15 14.88 -6.67 1.92
N GLN A 16 13.88 -5.78 2.06
CA GLN A 16 13.43 -4.89 1.00
C GLN A 16 14.27 -3.61 1.01
N ALA A 17 15.26 -3.51 0.11
CA ALA A 17 16.22 -2.41 0.07
C ALA A 17 15.57 -1.03 -0.17
N ASN A 18 14.39 -1.00 -0.84
CA ASN A 18 13.67 0.22 -1.19
C ASN A 18 12.37 0.40 -0.41
N TYR A 19 12.24 -0.29 0.75
CA TYR A 19 11.08 -0.13 1.61
C TYR A 19 10.98 1.31 2.14
N ILE A 20 9.77 1.81 2.24
CA ILE A 20 9.49 3.20 2.60
C ILE A 20 10.19 3.66 3.87
N SER A 21 10.32 2.78 4.89
CA SER A 21 10.98 3.14 6.16
C SER A 21 12.48 3.38 6.04
N ASN A 22 13.11 2.99 4.93
CA ASN A 22 14.52 3.27 4.70
C ASN A 22 14.79 4.76 4.43
N LYS A 23 13.77 5.54 4.16
CA LYS A 23 13.87 6.97 3.86
C LYS A 23 12.90 7.84 4.67
N HIS A 24 11.74 7.30 5.01
CA HIS A 24 10.69 8.00 5.74
C HIS A 24 10.34 7.24 7.00
N GLU A 25 10.29 7.92 8.14
CA GLU A 25 9.90 7.29 9.39
C GLU A 25 8.47 6.74 9.31
N VAL A 26 8.32 5.48 9.73
CA VAL A 26 7.01 4.82 9.87
C VAL A 26 6.81 4.48 11.34
N PRO A 27 5.99 5.24 12.08
CA PRO A 27 5.71 4.97 13.49
C PRO A 27 5.15 3.56 13.71
N ALA A 28 5.41 2.95 14.86
CA ALA A 28 5.02 1.56 15.14
C ALA A 28 3.51 1.32 15.02
N ASN A 29 2.68 2.28 15.47
CA ASN A 29 1.23 2.20 15.33
C ASN A 29 0.80 2.25 13.85
N VAL A 30 1.40 3.13 13.04
CA VAL A 30 1.15 3.21 11.60
C VAL A 30 1.58 1.92 10.90
N LYS A 31 2.76 1.39 11.24
CA LYS A 31 3.22 0.11 10.70
C LYS A 31 2.22 -1.01 10.97
N THR A 32 1.70 -1.11 12.18
CA THR A 32 0.68 -2.12 12.54
C THR A 32 -0.57 -1.98 11.68
N ILE A 33 -1.02 -0.74 11.42
CA ILE A 33 -2.19 -0.49 10.57
C ILE A 33 -1.88 -0.85 9.11
N LEU A 34 -0.73 -0.46 8.58
CA LEU A 34 -0.29 -0.82 7.22
C LEU A 34 -0.23 -2.33 7.05
N ASP A 35 0.37 -3.05 8.00
CA ASP A 35 0.55 -4.50 7.94
C ASP A 35 -0.81 -5.25 7.87
N LYS A 36 -1.82 -4.79 8.59
CA LYS A 36 -3.13 -5.45 8.60
C LYS A 36 -4.04 -5.07 7.42
N ALA A 37 -3.90 -3.87 6.87
CA ALA A 37 -4.89 -3.29 5.97
C ALA A 37 -4.38 -2.97 4.56
N CYS A 38 -3.07 -2.85 4.35
CA CYS A 38 -2.49 -2.35 3.11
C CYS A 38 -1.46 -3.30 2.48
N MET A 39 -0.59 -3.89 3.31
CA MET A 39 0.60 -4.59 2.83
C MET A 39 0.31 -5.85 2.03
N ASP A 40 -0.85 -6.50 2.20
CA ASP A 40 -1.20 -7.68 1.42
C ASP A 40 -1.31 -7.38 -0.09
N CYS A 41 -1.73 -6.16 -0.47
CA CYS A 41 -1.82 -5.73 -1.86
C CYS A 41 -0.71 -4.73 -2.26
N HIS A 42 -0.11 -4.04 -1.30
CA HIS A 42 0.84 -2.96 -1.56
C HIS A 42 2.28 -3.27 -1.10
N SER A 43 2.65 -4.56 -1.13
CA SER A 43 4.01 -5.02 -0.82
C SER A 43 4.44 -6.18 -1.72
N ASN A 44 5.69 -6.61 -1.58
CA ASN A 44 6.22 -7.80 -2.27
C ASN A 44 5.89 -9.11 -1.53
N ASN A 45 5.11 -9.04 -0.44
CA ASN A 45 4.78 -10.20 0.39
C ASN A 45 3.31 -10.16 0.83
N THR A 46 2.50 -11.05 0.28
CA THR A 46 1.09 -11.20 0.61
C THR A 46 0.90 -12.32 1.63
N ARG A 47 0.12 -12.08 2.67
CA ARG A 47 -0.39 -13.13 3.57
C ARG A 47 -1.60 -13.77 2.89
N TYR A 48 -1.42 -15.01 2.43
CA TYR A 48 -2.47 -15.72 1.70
C TYR A 48 -3.49 -16.35 2.65
N PRO A 49 -4.76 -15.98 2.57
CA PRO A 49 -5.83 -16.63 3.33
C PRO A 49 -6.14 -18.02 2.75
N TRP A 50 -6.87 -18.84 3.52
CA TRP A 50 -7.23 -20.20 3.10
C TRP A 50 -7.96 -20.27 1.76
N TYR A 51 -8.79 -19.28 1.44
CA TYR A 51 -9.54 -19.24 0.18
C TYR A 51 -8.65 -18.92 -1.05
N ALA A 52 -7.43 -18.45 -0.85
CA ALA A 52 -6.45 -18.28 -1.92
C ALA A 52 -6.04 -19.60 -2.60
N ALA A 53 -6.42 -20.74 -2.02
CA ALA A 53 -6.23 -22.05 -2.64
C ALA A 53 -7.39 -22.47 -3.57
N ILE A 54 -8.50 -21.70 -3.61
CA ILE A 54 -9.75 -22.05 -4.27
C ILE A 54 -10.00 -21.12 -5.47
N GLN A 55 -10.19 -21.68 -6.65
CA GLN A 55 -10.57 -20.92 -7.84
C GLN A 55 -12.10 -20.71 -7.89
N PRO A 56 -12.60 -19.53 -8.32
CA PRO A 56 -11.85 -18.41 -8.93
C PRO A 56 -11.29 -17.36 -7.93
N LEU A 57 -11.44 -17.58 -6.62
CA LEU A 57 -11.02 -16.60 -5.59
C LEU A 57 -9.51 -16.34 -5.61
N ALA A 58 -8.72 -17.37 -5.93
CA ALA A 58 -7.26 -17.20 -6.07
C ALA A 58 -6.89 -16.23 -7.21
N TRP A 59 -7.57 -16.29 -8.34
CA TRP A 59 -7.35 -15.35 -9.45
C TRP A 59 -7.79 -13.93 -9.07
N TRP A 60 -8.95 -13.81 -8.45
CA TRP A 60 -9.45 -12.51 -7.96
C TRP A 60 -8.45 -11.83 -7.01
N LEU A 61 -7.94 -12.59 -6.03
CA LEU A 61 -6.94 -12.07 -5.10
C LEU A 61 -5.63 -11.70 -5.80
N ALA A 62 -5.15 -12.54 -6.74
CA ALA A 62 -3.93 -12.26 -7.50
C ALA A 62 -4.04 -10.99 -8.34
N ASP A 63 -5.19 -10.72 -8.96
CA ASP A 63 -5.44 -9.50 -9.70
C ASP A 63 -5.42 -8.27 -8.77
N HIS A 64 -6.03 -8.34 -7.60
CA HIS A 64 -6.00 -7.24 -6.62
C HIS A 64 -4.57 -6.95 -6.11
N VAL A 65 -3.79 -7.99 -5.84
CA VAL A 65 -2.38 -7.83 -5.46
C VAL A 65 -1.57 -7.20 -6.58
N LYS A 66 -1.75 -7.65 -7.83
CA LYS A 66 -1.07 -7.12 -9.01
C LYS A 66 -1.41 -5.64 -9.23
N ASP A 67 -2.68 -5.29 -9.16
CA ASP A 67 -3.13 -3.91 -9.33
C ASP A 67 -2.67 -3.02 -8.17
N GLY A 68 -2.78 -3.49 -6.95
CA GLY A 68 -2.28 -2.79 -5.77
C GLY A 68 -0.80 -2.44 -5.89
N LYS A 69 0.04 -3.41 -6.22
CA LYS A 69 1.49 -3.21 -6.43
C LYS A 69 1.80 -2.28 -7.59
N LYS A 70 1.01 -2.31 -8.65
CA LYS A 70 1.19 -1.41 -9.81
C LYS A 70 0.96 0.05 -9.43
N HIS A 71 -0.04 0.31 -8.60
CA HIS A 71 -0.38 1.66 -8.16
C HIS A 71 0.54 2.16 -7.05
N LEU A 72 0.79 1.34 -6.03
CA LEU A 72 1.66 1.66 -4.90
C LEU A 72 2.29 0.36 -4.38
N ASN A 73 3.62 0.34 -4.24
CA ASN A 73 4.34 -0.74 -3.58
C ASN A 73 5.29 -0.14 -2.54
N PHE A 74 5.00 -0.36 -1.27
CA PHE A 74 5.79 0.16 -0.16
C PHE A 74 7.19 -0.44 -0.10
N ASP A 75 7.40 -1.66 -0.59
CA ASP A 75 8.71 -2.33 -0.62
C ASP A 75 9.63 -1.78 -1.72
N GLU A 76 9.07 -1.08 -2.70
CA GLU A 76 9.79 -0.49 -3.83
C GLU A 76 9.66 1.05 -3.87
N TYR A 77 9.19 1.64 -2.80
CA TYR A 77 8.79 3.04 -2.75
C TYR A 77 9.96 4.01 -2.99
N THR A 78 11.09 3.79 -2.33
CA THR A 78 12.21 4.75 -2.34
C THR A 78 13.01 4.75 -3.65
N GLN A 79 12.85 3.74 -4.50
CA GLN A 79 13.45 3.72 -5.85
C GLN A 79 12.68 4.55 -6.88
N ARG A 80 11.45 4.96 -6.56
CA ARG A 80 10.60 5.76 -7.45
C ARG A 80 11.01 7.23 -7.42
N SER A 81 10.62 8.00 -8.43
CA SER A 81 10.90 9.43 -8.49
C SER A 81 10.26 10.17 -7.30
N LEU A 82 10.85 11.30 -6.89
CA LEU A 82 10.31 12.13 -5.81
C LEU A 82 8.86 12.56 -6.07
N ARG A 83 8.56 12.90 -7.32
CA ARG A 83 7.20 13.26 -7.75
C ARG A 83 6.21 12.12 -7.56
N TYR A 84 6.60 10.90 -7.92
CA TYR A 84 5.78 9.72 -7.67
C TYR A 84 5.58 9.50 -6.17
N GLN A 85 6.65 9.53 -5.37
CA GLN A 85 6.58 9.34 -3.92
C GLN A 85 5.63 10.34 -3.26
N TYR A 86 5.76 11.62 -3.60
CA TYR A 86 4.90 12.68 -3.08
C TYR A 86 3.43 12.48 -3.47
N HIS A 87 3.17 12.26 -4.74
CA HIS A 87 1.82 12.04 -5.26
C HIS A 87 1.15 10.81 -4.65
N LYS A 88 1.89 9.74 -4.40
CA LYS A 88 1.34 8.54 -3.76
C LYS A 88 0.97 8.73 -2.29
N MET A 89 1.63 9.61 -1.58
CA MET A 89 1.19 10.01 -0.23
C MET A 89 -0.07 10.87 -0.29
N GLU A 90 -0.16 11.77 -1.25
CA GLU A 90 -1.38 12.55 -1.52
C GLU A 90 -2.58 11.62 -1.82
N GLU A 91 -2.44 10.68 -2.76
CA GLU A 91 -3.47 9.67 -3.07
C GLU A 91 -3.81 8.81 -1.83
N THR A 92 -2.83 8.45 -1.01
CA THR A 92 -3.08 7.68 0.22
C THR A 92 -3.99 8.44 1.18
N VAL A 93 -3.76 9.75 1.35
CA VAL A 93 -4.61 10.61 2.18
C VAL A 93 -6.04 10.65 1.62
N GLU A 94 -6.18 10.83 0.32
CA GLU A 94 -7.49 10.91 -0.35
C GLU A 94 -8.27 9.60 -0.24
N MET A 95 -7.68 8.49 -0.69
CA MET A 95 -8.31 7.17 -0.71
C MET A 95 -8.73 6.67 0.68
N VAL A 96 -7.92 6.97 1.71
CA VAL A 96 -8.25 6.57 3.08
C VAL A 96 -9.35 7.46 3.65
N LYS A 97 -9.37 8.78 3.36
CA LYS A 97 -10.44 9.69 3.80
C LYS A 97 -11.78 9.38 3.15
N GLU A 98 -11.77 9.03 1.86
CA GLU A 98 -12.96 8.70 1.09
C GLU A 98 -13.45 7.27 1.32
N GLU A 99 -12.77 6.52 2.17
CA GLU A 99 -13.06 5.11 2.47
C GLU A 99 -12.97 4.16 1.27
N GLU A 100 -12.27 4.56 0.22
CA GLU A 100 -12.00 3.71 -0.93
C GLU A 100 -10.94 2.66 -0.64
N MET A 101 -10.03 2.94 0.32
CA MET A 101 -9.02 2.00 0.82
C MET A 101 -9.12 1.84 2.35
N PRO A 102 -8.99 0.60 2.85
CA PRO A 102 -8.91 -0.70 2.14
C PRO A 102 -10.17 -0.99 1.33
N LEU A 103 -10.04 -1.74 0.24
CA LEU A 103 -11.17 -2.10 -0.64
C LEU A 103 -12.30 -2.76 0.16
N PRO A 104 -13.57 -2.34 -0.02
CA PRO A 104 -14.71 -2.99 0.67
C PRO A 104 -14.80 -4.49 0.41
N SER A 105 -14.51 -4.94 -0.80
CA SER A 105 -14.50 -6.37 -1.15
C SER A 105 -13.43 -7.16 -0.39
N TYR A 106 -12.28 -6.55 -0.09
CA TYR A 106 -11.22 -7.15 0.72
C TYR A 106 -11.64 -7.23 2.19
N THR A 107 -12.24 -6.19 2.74
CA THR A 107 -12.65 -6.14 4.15
C THR A 107 -13.84 -7.03 4.50
N TRP A 108 -14.51 -7.62 3.50
CA TRP A 108 -15.55 -8.63 3.77
C TRP A 108 -14.96 -9.93 4.33
N THR A 109 -13.80 -10.32 3.83
CA THR A 109 -13.09 -11.53 4.27
C THR A 109 -12.00 -11.25 5.30
N HIS A 110 -11.54 -10.00 5.37
CA HIS A 110 -10.52 -9.52 6.32
C HIS A 110 -11.10 -8.40 7.19
N THR A 111 -11.92 -8.80 8.16
CA THR A 111 -12.62 -7.84 9.04
C THR A 111 -11.67 -7.03 9.91
N ASP A 112 -10.49 -7.57 10.22
CA ASP A 112 -9.40 -6.91 10.92
C ASP A 112 -8.75 -5.77 10.09
N ALA A 113 -8.87 -5.83 8.77
CA ALA A 113 -8.40 -4.78 7.87
C ALA A 113 -9.32 -3.54 7.82
N ARG A 114 -10.49 -3.59 8.42
CA ARG A 114 -11.35 -2.41 8.56
C ARG A 114 -10.69 -1.41 9.47
N LEU A 115 -10.54 -0.18 8.97
CA LEU A 115 -9.94 0.90 9.73
C LEU A 115 -10.97 1.58 10.64
N SER A 116 -10.61 1.81 11.90
CA SER A 116 -11.33 2.74 12.77
C SER A 116 -11.08 4.20 12.35
N ASN A 117 -11.87 5.13 12.88
CA ASN A 117 -11.65 6.55 12.63
C ASN A 117 -10.25 7.00 13.11
N GLU A 118 -9.82 6.51 14.26
CA GLU A 118 -8.50 6.79 14.84
C GLU A 118 -7.37 6.26 13.93
N GLU A 119 -7.54 5.08 13.38
CA GLU A 119 -6.59 4.48 12.45
C GLU A 119 -6.53 5.24 11.12
N ARG A 120 -7.66 5.72 10.61
CA ARG A 120 -7.71 6.60 9.43
C ARG A 120 -6.95 7.90 9.67
N VAL A 121 -7.18 8.53 10.83
CA VAL A 121 -6.46 9.73 11.24
C VAL A 121 -4.96 9.46 11.35
N ALA A 122 -4.56 8.34 11.92
CA ALA A 122 -3.15 7.97 12.07
C ALA A 122 -2.46 7.80 10.70
N ILE A 123 -3.07 7.06 9.76
CA ILE A 123 -2.53 6.85 8.41
C ILE A 123 -2.46 8.16 7.64
N THR A 124 -3.54 8.94 7.61
CA THR A 124 -3.58 10.20 6.85
C THR A 124 -2.62 11.24 7.43
N GLY A 125 -2.52 11.33 8.75
CA GLY A 125 -1.56 12.19 9.43
C GLY A 125 -0.11 11.80 9.14
N TRP A 126 0.18 10.50 9.14
CA TRP A 126 1.49 10.00 8.76
C TRP A 126 1.84 10.34 7.29
N ALA A 127 0.95 10.05 6.34
CA ALA A 127 1.18 10.35 4.94
C ALA A 127 1.42 11.86 4.72
N GLN A 128 0.66 12.72 5.40
CA GLN A 128 0.86 14.16 5.38
C GLN A 128 2.22 14.57 5.98
N SER A 129 2.69 13.89 7.03
CA SER A 129 4.01 14.17 7.62
C SER A 129 5.14 13.80 6.66
N VAL A 130 5.01 12.69 5.93
CA VAL A 130 5.95 12.31 4.87
C VAL A 130 6.00 13.40 3.79
N MET A 131 4.85 13.89 3.33
CA MET A 131 4.77 14.98 2.34
C MET A 131 5.47 16.24 2.85
N LYS A 132 5.20 16.68 4.08
CA LYS A 132 5.84 17.85 4.70
C LYS A 132 7.36 17.70 4.81
N ASN A 133 7.84 16.51 5.18
CA ASN A 133 9.27 16.23 5.23
C ASN A 133 9.92 16.30 3.84
N MET A 134 9.22 15.85 2.80
CA MET A 134 9.69 15.99 1.43
C MET A 134 9.71 17.46 0.98
N GLU A 135 8.69 18.25 1.32
CA GLU A 135 8.66 19.70 1.04
C GLU A 135 9.80 20.47 1.71
N ALA A 136 10.18 20.04 2.91
CA ALA A 136 11.31 20.62 3.63
C ALA A 136 12.68 20.29 3.02
N GLN A 137 12.80 19.17 2.30
CA GLN A 137 14.06 18.65 1.76
C GLN A 137 14.27 18.96 0.27
N TYR A 138 13.18 19.14 -0.49
CA TYR A 138 13.21 19.23 -1.94
C TYR A 138 12.39 20.42 -2.46
N PRO A 139 12.81 21.07 -3.56
CA PRO A 139 12.02 22.13 -4.17
C PRO A 139 10.69 21.58 -4.72
N MET A 140 9.62 22.37 -4.62
CA MET A 140 8.27 21.99 -5.06
C MET A 140 8.20 21.53 -6.53
N ASP A 141 9.03 22.10 -7.39
CA ASP A 141 9.13 21.72 -8.81
C ASP A 141 9.56 20.25 -9.02
N SER A 142 10.24 19.64 -8.05
CA SER A 142 10.62 18.24 -8.09
C SER A 142 9.54 17.30 -7.54
N LEU A 143 8.59 17.83 -6.78
CA LEU A 143 7.52 17.08 -6.13
C LEU A 143 6.22 17.10 -6.92
N VAL A 144 5.88 18.23 -7.55
CA VAL A 144 4.65 18.39 -8.33
C VAL A 144 4.96 18.86 -9.76
N LYS A 145 4.07 18.54 -10.69
CA LYS A 145 4.14 19.11 -12.06
C LYS A 145 3.76 20.58 -11.99
N LYS A 146 4.53 21.43 -12.70
CA LYS A 146 4.05 22.79 -12.98
C LYS A 146 2.76 22.68 -13.79
N SER A 147 1.70 23.31 -13.33
CA SER A 147 0.54 23.56 -14.17
C SER A 147 0.98 24.46 -15.31
N LYS A 148 0.72 24.04 -16.55
CA LYS A 148 0.89 24.90 -17.73
C LYS A 148 -0.17 25.99 -17.71
#